data_182c51512b1495dea34dee30a7761f5c
#
_entry.id   182c51512b1495dea34dee30a7761f5c
#
_cell.length_a   1.000
_cell.length_b   1.000
_cell.length_c   1.000
_cell.angle_alpha   90.00
_cell.angle_beta   90.00
_cell.angle_gamma   90.00
#
_symmetry.space_group_name_H-M   'P 1'
#
loop_
_entity.id
_entity.type
_entity.pdbx_description
1 polymer ?
#
loop_
_entity_poly.entity_id
_entity_poly.type
_entity_poly.pdbx_seq_one_letter_code
_entity_poly.pdbx_strand_id
1 'polypeptide(L)'
;MLKKSLVIIISALIISSFAACTGNAGQSSSSSSSASSVTSGSSVSADSSSSGNSSSSGSEEVTFSGYEKGIIDTTNLFTKRDLTQTADTSSAKTLEVSDGQTLKITEEGVYVIKGTAKNCTIRVEADDTAKVQLVLDGVSITNDSTPAIYVVSADKCFVTTGADSTLSVTGAFTADGDTNTDAVIFSKDDLVLNGTAALTINSAQGNGVTGKDDVKVTGGTYNITSALDSIEANDSIAIYDGTFTINSSKDGLHSENSDDDTKGYVYIHGGTFTINAKSDAVQATTYLQVDGGTFKLTAAEGFEATSIQINDGTIEISASDDGINGTQKSNSVGTPSIEINGGKLTIVMGQGDTDAIDCNGNITVNGGTIDITAQMSSFDYDGTATYNGGTIIINGEEVNSIPQPQMMGGGMGGQAPNAQNGNGFGGNGFAR
;
A
#
# COMPACT_ATOMS: atom_id res chain seq x y z
N MET A 1 -39.25 28.37 14.74
CA MET A 1 -38.82 28.52 16.15
C MET A 1 -37.61 27.65 16.34
N LEU A 2 -36.42 28.27 16.38
CA LEU A 2 -35.14 27.58 16.59
C LEU A 2 -34.98 27.24 18.06
N LYS A 3 -34.60 26.00 18.37
CA LYS A 3 -33.99 25.68 19.66
C LYS A 3 -32.53 25.31 19.39
N LYS A 4 -31.62 26.18 19.83
CA LYS A 4 -30.17 25.91 19.93
C LYS A 4 -29.93 25.15 21.23
N SER A 5 -29.31 23.98 21.16
CA SER A 5 -28.75 23.28 22.32
C SER A 5 -27.26 23.58 22.41
N LEU A 6 -26.89 24.08 23.56
CA LEU A 6 -25.54 24.45 23.97
C LEU A 6 -24.87 23.21 24.56
N VAL A 7 -23.76 22.74 23.99
CA VAL A 7 -22.90 21.70 24.59
C VAL A 7 -21.77 22.39 25.33
N ILE A 8 -21.67 22.13 26.62
CA ILE A 8 -20.62 22.62 27.52
C ILE A 8 -19.55 21.53 27.57
N ILE A 9 -18.35 21.86 27.11
CA ILE A 9 -17.14 21.02 27.26
C ILE A 9 -16.48 21.38 28.58
N ILE A 10 -16.38 20.42 29.49
CA ILE A 10 -15.62 20.53 30.75
C ILE A 10 -14.27 19.87 30.55
N SER A 11 -13.23 20.69 30.48
CA SER A 11 -11.84 20.22 30.45
C SER A 11 -11.38 19.94 31.90
N ALA A 12 -11.01 18.72 32.21
CA ALA A 12 -10.37 18.34 33.46
C ALA A 12 -8.85 18.34 33.28
N LEU A 13 -8.20 19.27 33.95
CA LEU A 13 -6.74 19.39 34.04
C LEU A 13 -6.22 18.44 35.13
N ILE A 14 -5.39 17.48 34.79
CA ILE A 14 -4.68 16.63 35.77
C ILE A 14 -3.20 17.08 35.79
N ILE A 15 -2.82 17.64 36.92
CA ILE A 15 -1.44 17.98 37.27
C ILE A 15 -0.84 16.77 37.98
N SER A 16 0.20 16.15 37.45
CA SER A 16 1.03 15.19 38.18
C SER A 16 2.44 15.71 38.36
N SER A 17 2.79 15.79 39.63
CA SER A 17 4.03 16.30 40.20
C SER A 17 5.21 15.35 40.03
N PHE A 18 6.35 15.90 39.61
CA PHE A 18 7.65 15.26 39.61
C PHE A 18 8.22 15.10 41.01
N ALA A 19 8.77 13.95 41.33
CA ALA A 19 9.72 13.76 42.42
C ALA A 19 11.05 13.28 41.83
N ALA A 20 12.08 14.09 42.02
CA ALA A 20 13.46 13.79 41.70
C ALA A 20 14.13 13.05 42.87
N CYS A 21 14.96 12.04 42.55
CA CYS A 21 15.98 11.55 43.46
C CYS A 21 17.32 11.42 42.73
N THR A 22 18.29 12.10 43.29
CA THR A 22 19.70 12.19 42.93
C THR A 22 20.54 11.12 43.63
N GLY A 23 21.68 10.74 43.00
CA GLY A 23 22.83 10.14 43.65
C GLY A 23 23.38 8.92 42.93
N ASN A 24 24.56 8.71 42.63
CA ASN A 24 25.86 9.31 42.62
C ASN A 24 26.87 8.25 42.11
N ALA A 25 27.89 8.70 41.48
CA ALA A 25 29.05 8.13 40.84
C ALA A 25 29.68 6.81 41.36
N GLY A 26 30.31 6.10 40.43
CA GLY A 26 31.32 5.10 40.70
C GLY A 26 32.05 4.66 39.44
N GLN A 27 33.27 5.15 39.29
CA GLN A 27 34.23 4.94 38.20
C GLN A 27 34.95 3.59 38.31
N SER A 28 35.36 2.98 37.21
CA SER A 28 36.69 2.68 36.71
C SER A 28 36.79 1.31 36.02
N SER A 29 37.19 1.32 34.82
CA SER A 29 38.52 1.05 34.20
C SER A 29 38.82 -0.38 33.82
N SER A 30 39.12 -0.47 32.55
CA SER A 30 40.27 -1.11 31.87
C SER A 30 40.21 -2.60 31.52
N SER A 31 40.29 -2.83 30.26
CA SER A 31 41.36 -3.29 29.40
C SER A 31 41.41 -4.77 29.02
N SER A 32 41.52 -4.92 27.72
CA SER A 32 42.46 -5.74 26.93
C SER A 32 42.12 -7.20 26.60
N SER A 33 41.83 -7.41 25.34
CA SER A 33 42.65 -8.09 24.33
C SER A 33 42.72 -9.63 24.30
N SER A 34 42.55 -10.07 23.10
CA SER A 34 43.25 -11.07 22.29
C SER A 34 42.61 -12.45 22.10
N ALA A 35 42.20 -12.65 20.90
CA ALA A 35 42.59 -13.54 19.80
C ALA A 35 42.86 -15.05 20.08
N SER A 36 42.36 -15.81 19.11
CA SER A 36 42.88 -17.04 18.53
C SER A 36 42.14 -18.35 18.82
N SER A 37 41.54 -18.87 17.84
CA SER A 37 41.83 -19.95 16.87
C SER A 37 41.45 -21.39 17.25
N VAL A 38 40.64 -21.94 16.34
CA VAL A 38 40.68 -23.28 15.69
C VAL A 38 40.68 -24.54 16.56
N THR A 39 39.75 -25.46 16.43
CA THR A 39 39.79 -26.70 15.65
C THR A 39 38.61 -27.65 15.98
N SER A 40 38.13 -28.23 14.92
CA SER A 40 37.34 -29.44 14.67
C SER A 40 37.33 -30.58 15.72
N GLY A 41 36.19 -31.30 15.77
CA GLY A 41 36.13 -32.67 16.29
C GLY A 41 34.72 -33.21 16.50
N SER A 42 34.32 -34.11 15.61
CA SER A 42 33.12 -34.95 15.69
C SER A 42 33.09 -35.82 16.96
N SER A 43 31.88 -36.11 17.48
CA SER A 43 31.38 -37.49 17.70
C SER A 43 29.99 -37.54 18.30
N VAL A 44 29.25 -38.48 17.81
CA VAL A 44 27.88 -38.93 18.15
C VAL A 44 27.84 -39.54 19.56
N SER A 45 26.76 -39.29 20.28
CA SER A 45 26.09 -40.36 21.10
C SER A 45 24.69 -39.94 21.50
N ALA A 46 23.78 -40.80 21.19
CA ALA A 46 22.36 -40.76 21.66
C ALA A 46 22.29 -41.13 23.15
N ASP A 47 21.40 -40.45 23.87
CA ASP A 47 20.61 -41.18 24.86
C ASP A 47 19.24 -40.48 25.12
N SER A 48 18.25 -41.32 25.31
CA SER A 48 16.85 -41.06 25.48
C SER A 48 16.48 -40.73 26.93
N SER A 49 15.58 -39.78 27.18
CA SER A 49 14.46 -39.96 28.13
C SER A 49 13.52 -38.75 28.23
N SER A 50 12.29 -38.99 27.87
CA SER A 50 10.98 -38.66 28.46
C SER A 50 10.62 -37.24 28.92
N SER A 51 9.52 -36.78 28.27
CA SER A 51 8.32 -36.13 28.82
C SER A 51 8.42 -34.73 29.42
N GLY A 52 7.79 -33.83 28.72
CA GLY A 52 7.38 -32.53 29.21
C GLY A 52 6.63 -31.79 28.10
N ASN A 53 5.34 -32.12 27.92
CA ASN A 53 4.49 -31.45 26.96
C ASN A 53 4.17 -30.05 27.48
N SER A 54 4.82 -29.04 26.95
CA SER A 54 4.35 -27.67 26.99
C SER A 54 4.31 -27.21 25.54
N SER A 55 3.12 -27.15 24.98
CA SER A 55 2.82 -26.58 23.67
C SER A 55 3.07 -25.06 23.73
N SER A 56 4.30 -24.65 23.48
CA SER A 56 4.56 -23.29 23.01
C SER A 56 4.27 -23.30 21.52
N SER A 57 3.25 -22.57 21.09
CA SER A 57 3.03 -22.22 19.69
C SER A 57 4.22 -21.34 19.25
N GLY A 58 5.29 -21.98 18.80
CA GLY A 58 6.38 -21.29 18.14
C GLY A 58 5.86 -20.78 16.82
N SER A 59 5.73 -19.48 16.70
CA SER A 59 5.70 -18.82 15.39
C SER A 59 7.00 -19.17 14.70
N GLU A 60 6.98 -20.08 13.71
CA GLU A 60 8.13 -20.26 12.82
C GLU A 60 8.26 -18.98 12.01
N GLU A 61 9.18 -18.11 12.44
CA GLU A 61 9.60 -16.94 11.68
C GLU A 61 10.08 -17.41 10.31
N VAL A 62 9.40 -16.98 9.27
CA VAL A 62 9.96 -17.02 7.93
C VAL A 62 10.84 -15.78 7.85
N THR A 63 12.14 -15.96 7.84
CA THR A 63 13.06 -14.87 7.49
C THR A 63 12.82 -14.54 6.01
N PHE A 64 11.96 -13.60 5.77
CA PHE A 64 11.75 -12.98 4.50
C PHE A 64 12.88 -11.95 4.31
N SER A 65 13.68 -12.08 3.26
CA SER A 65 14.65 -11.07 2.89
C SER A 65 14.03 -10.15 1.86
N GLY A 66 13.39 -9.08 2.30
CA GLY A 66 13.08 -7.94 1.45
C GLY A 66 14.38 -7.26 0.97
N TYR A 67 14.24 -6.18 0.24
CA TYR A 67 15.38 -5.40 -0.21
C TYR A 67 16.18 -4.89 1.00
N GLU A 68 17.50 -5.14 1.02
CA GLU A 68 18.38 -4.89 2.19
C GLU A 68 18.37 -3.41 2.67
N LYS A 69 17.94 -2.49 1.80
CA LYS A 69 17.84 -1.05 2.05
C LYS A 69 16.41 -0.51 1.84
N GLY A 70 15.40 -1.36 2.07
CA GLY A 70 14.01 -0.93 1.95
C GLY A 70 13.65 0.21 2.91
N ILE A 71 12.71 1.05 2.50
CA ILE A 71 12.14 2.13 3.35
C ILE A 71 11.06 1.59 4.29
N ILE A 72 10.55 0.38 4.04
CA ILE A 72 9.58 -0.31 4.87
C ILE A 72 10.29 -1.45 5.61
N ASP A 73 10.07 -1.56 6.92
CA ASP A 73 10.55 -2.72 7.69
C ASP A 73 9.73 -3.97 7.32
N THR A 74 10.33 -4.84 6.55
CA THR A 74 9.71 -6.09 6.10
C THR A 74 9.92 -7.26 7.07
N THR A 75 10.58 -7.03 8.20
CA THR A 75 10.81 -8.06 9.22
C THR A 75 9.47 -8.55 9.77
N ASN A 76 9.21 -9.85 9.64
CA ASN A 76 7.95 -10.48 10.07
C ASN A 76 6.67 -9.95 9.39
N LEU A 77 6.79 -9.24 8.27
CA LEU A 77 5.64 -8.71 7.54
C LEU A 77 4.70 -9.84 7.09
N PHE A 78 5.26 -11.00 6.71
CA PHE A 78 4.50 -12.20 6.35
C PHE A 78 4.88 -13.36 7.24
N THR A 79 3.89 -14.06 7.81
CA THR A 79 4.10 -15.31 8.53
C THR A 79 4.06 -16.50 7.58
N LYS A 80 4.56 -17.65 8.02
CA LYS A 80 4.46 -18.90 7.23
C LYS A 80 3.00 -19.26 6.92
N ARG A 81 2.06 -18.99 7.84
CA ARG A 81 0.65 -19.21 7.61
C ARG A 81 0.09 -18.28 6.53
N ASP A 82 0.49 -17.01 6.52
CA ASP A 82 0.07 -16.06 5.50
C ASP A 82 0.50 -16.53 4.09
N LEU A 83 1.70 -17.09 3.97
CA LEU A 83 2.28 -17.58 2.71
C LEU A 83 1.75 -18.95 2.27
N THR A 84 0.98 -19.65 3.13
CA THR A 84 0.46 -20.97 2.81
C THR A 84 -0.79 -20.85 1.94
N GLN A 85 -0.68 -21.26 0.67
CA GLN A 85 -1.74 -21.10 -0.34
C GLN A 85 -2.87 -22.14 -0.25
N THR A 86 -2.72 -23.18 0.56
CA THR A 86 -3.72 -24.24 0.73
C THR A 86 -4.00 -24.48 2.20
N ALA A 87 -5.27 -24.43 2.59
CA ALA A 87 -5.68 -24.72 3.97
C ALA A 87 -5.65 -26.22 4.27
N ASP A 88 -5.27 -26.59 5.49
CA ASP A 88 -5.55 -27.94 6.00
C ASP A 88 -7.05 -28.04 6.34
N THR A 89 -7.77 -28.77 5.51
CA THR A 89 -9.22 -28.97 5.66
C THR A 89 -9.59 -30.27 6.37
N SER A 90 -8.63 -31.01 6.92
CA SER A 90 -8.86 -32.33 7.58
C SER A 90 -9.82 -32.24 8.77
N SER A 91 -9.84 -31.10 9.47
CA SER A 91 -10.76 -30.81 10.58
C SER A 91 -11.75 -29.69 10.30
N ALA A 92 -11.85 -29.24 9.04
CA ALA A 92 -12.67 -28.10 8.67
C ALA A 92 -14.18 -28.36 8.84
N LYS A 93 -14.91 -27.34 9.25
CA LYS A 93 -16.37 -27.33 9.21
C LYS A 93 -16.82 -26.91 7.80
N THR A 94 -17.63 -27.74 7.13
CA THR A 94 -18.21 -27.36 5.84
C THR A 94 -19.53 -26.63 6.06
N LEU A 95 -19.69 -25.47 5.45
CA LEU A 95 -20.85 -24.61 5.54
C LEU A 95 -21.36 -24.30 4.12
N GLU A 96 -22.68 -24.35 3.93
CA GLU A 96 -23.33 -23.99 2.67
C GLU A 96 -24.04 -22.65 2.81
N VAL A 97 -23.83 -21.76 1.83
CA VAL A 97 -24.54 -20.49 1.75
C VAL A 97 -25.95 -20.68 1.22
N SER A 98 -26.90 -19.88 1.71
CA SER A 98 -28.29 -19.89 1.24
C SER A 98 -28.88 -18.48 1.20
N ASP A 99 -29.91 -18.29 0.39
CA ASP A 99 -30.52 -16.99 0.16
C ASP A 99 -31.04 -16.34 1.46
N GLY A 100 -30.70 -15.07 1.64
CA GLY A 100 -31.12 -14.27 2.80
C GLY A 100 -30.46 -14.63 4.13
N GLN A 101 -29.42 -15.46 4.11
CA GLN A 101 -28.76 -15.96 5.31
C GLN A 101 -27.64 -15.00 5.79
N THR A 102 -27.53 -14.85 7.12
CA THR A 102 -26.27 -14.45 7.75
C THR A 102 -25.59 -15.69 8.32
N LEU A 103 -24.51 -16.13 7.68
CA LEU A 103 -23.72 -17.27 8.09
C LEU A 103 -22.71 -16.83 9.16
N LYS A 104 -23.06 -17.03 10.44
CA LYS A 104 -22.26 -16.53 11.55
C LYS A 104 -21.16 -17.52 11.95
N ILE A 105 -19.92 -17.04 12.05
CA ILE A 105 -18.74 -17.79 12.52
C ILE A 105 -18.19 -17.08 13.75
N THR A 106 -18.13 -17.79 14.87
CA THR A 106 -17.78 -17.23 16.19
C THR A 106 -16.62 -17.93 16.87
N GLU A 107 -16.01 -18.92 16.21
CA GLU A 107 -14.93 -19.73 16.79
C GLU A 107 -13.73 -19.77 15.85
N GLU A 108 -12.55 -19.86 16.40
CA GLU A 108 -11.34 -20.17 15.65
C GLU A 108 -11.52 -21.48 14.84
N GLY A 109 -10.97 -21.52 13.64
CA GLY A 109 -10.99 -22.73 12.83
C GLY A 109 -10.93 -22.50 11.33
N VAL A 110 -11.01 -23.63 10.61
CA VAL A 110 -11.08 -23.66 9.15
C VAL A 110 -12.50 -24.00 8.72
N TYR A 111 -13.06 -23.18 7.84
CA TYR A 111 -14.43 -23.31 7.36
C TYR A 111 -14.42 -23.39 5.83
N VAL A 112 -14.83 -24.53 5.29
CA VAL A 112 -15.01 -24.71 3.84
C VAL A 112 -16.40 -24.20 3.47
N ILE A 113 -16.45 -23.13 2.68
CA ILE A 113 -17.69 -22.47 2.27
C ILE A 113 -18.02 -22.88 0.84
N LYS A 114 -19.28 -23.30 0.62
CA LYS A 114 -19.77 -23.78 -0.68
C LYS A 114 -21.14 -23.19 -1.02
N GLY A 115 -21.48 -23.25 -2.30
CA GLY A 115 -22.82 -22.98 -2.79
C GLY A 115 -23.01 -21.62 -3.43
N THR A 116 -24.26 -21.37 -3.81
CA THR A 116 -24.67 -20.12 -4.48
C THR A 116 -25.82 -19.49 -3.71
N ALA A 117 -25.74 -18.20 -3.42
CA ALA A 117 -26.77 -17.49 -2.66
C ALA A 117 -26.93 -16.03 -3.08
N LYS A 118 -28.10 -15.50 -2.82
CA LYS A 118 -28.43 -14.07 -2.88
C LYS A 118 -28.66 -13.52 -1.49
N ASN A 119 -28.15 -12.32 -1.24
CA ASN A 119 -28.31 -11.65 0.06
C ASN A 119 -27.82 -12.53 1.22
N CYS A 120 -26.65 -13.12 1.04
CA CYS A 120 -25.98 -13.93 2.06
C CYS A 120 -24.69 -13.23 2.51
N THR A 121 -24.52 -13.05 3.82
CA THR A 121 -23.28 -12.51 4.40
C THR A 121 -22.61 -13.59 5.24
N ILE A 122 -21.35 -13.90 4.94
CA ILE A 122 -20.47 -14.67 5.81
C ILE A 122 -19.93 -13.68 6.84
N ARG A 123 -20.43 -13.78 8.09
CA ARG A 123 -20.13 -12.86 9.17
C ARG A 123 -19.21 -13.53 10.20
N VAL A 124 -18.00 -13.01 10.35
CA VAL A 124 -17.03 -13.48 11.35
C VAL A 124 -17.12 -12.57 12.57
N GLU A 125 -17.47 -13.12 13.73
CA GLU A 125 -17.47 -12.44 15.03
C GLU A 125 -16.83 -13.39 16.03
N ALA A 126 -15.54 -13.59 15.93
CA ALA A 126 -14.76 -14.46 16.80
C ALA A 126 -14.05 -13.64 17.89
N ASP A 127 -13.39 -14.33 18.81
CA ASP A 127 -12.54 -13.71 19.82
C ASP A 127 -11.36 -12.98 19.15
N ASP A 128 -10.91 -11.86 19.72
CA ASP A 128 -9.82 -11.03 19.20
C ASP A 128 -8.46 -11.75 19.16
N THR A 129 -8.37 -12.98 19.67
CA THR A 129 -7.20 -13.85 19.58
C THR A 129 -7.38 -15.00 18.56
N ALA A 130 -8.57 -15.11 17.95
CA ALA A 130 -8.94 -16.21 17.06
C ALA A 130 -8.45 -15.97 15.64
N LYS A 131 -7.86 -16.99 15.03
CA LYS A 131 -7.53 -17.03 13.60
C LYS A 131 -8.57 -17.84 12.85
N VAL A 132 -9.38 -17.15 12.04
CA VAL A 132 -10.44 -17.76 11.24
C VAL A 132 -9.99 -17.90 9.80
N GLN A 133 -10.18 -19.10 9.20
CA GLN A 133 -9.85 -19.33 7.79
C GLN A 133 -11.09 -19.75 7.01
N LEU A 134 -11.48 -18.93 6.05
CA LEU A 134 -12.58 -19.17 5.12
C LEU A 134 -12.00 -19.75 3.82
N VAL A 135 -12.28 -21.00 3.53
CA VAL A 135 -11.88 -21.66 2.29
C VAL A 135 -13.06 -21.58 1.32
N LEU A 136 -12.96 -20.73 0.31
CA LEU A 136 -13.98 -20.59 -0.72
C LEU A 136 -13.84 -21.73 -1.74
N ASP A 137 -14.80 -22.65 -1.74
CA ASP A 137 -14.81 -23.82 -2.62
C ASP A 137 -16.00 -23.74 -3.59
N GLY A 138 -15.85 -22.89 -4.62
CA GLY A 138 -16.87 -22.65 -5.62
C GLY A 138 -18.05 -21.81 -5.12
N VAL A 139 -17.78 -20.80 -4.30
CA VAL A 139 -18.80 -19.91 -3.75
C VAL A 139 -19.24 -18.87 -4.76
N SER A 140 -20.57 -18.64 -4.85
CA SER A 140 -21.13 -17.52 -5.60
C SER A 140 -22.14 -16.78 -4.74
N ILE A 141 -21.81 -15.54 -4.31
CA ILE A 141 -22.71 -14.69 -3.53
C ILE A 141 -22.97 -13.42 -4.30
N THR A 142 -24.24 -13.06 -4.40
CA THR A 142 -24.68 -11.77 -4.96
C THR A 142 -25.61 -11.08 -3.97
N ASN A 143 -25.14 -9.98 -3.39
CA ASN A 143 -25.90 -9.19 -2.42
C ASN A 143 -26.41 -7.88 -3.03
N ASP A 144 -27.48 -7.35 -2.48
CA ASP A 144 -28.03 -6.07 -2.89
C ASP A 144 -27.30 -4.90 -2.21
N SER A 145 -26.95 -5.03 -0.90
CA SER A 145 -26.47 -3.89 -0.12
C SER A 145 -25.59 -4.25 1.10
N THR A 146 -25.24 -5.51 1.29
CA THR A 146 -24.39 -5.94 2.42
C THR A 146 -23.14 -6.62 1.91
N PRO A 147 -22.00 -6.56 2.63
CA PRO A 147 -20.81 -7.34 2.28
C PRO A 147 -21.13 -8.82 2.11
N ALA A 148 -20.48 -9.47 1.16
CA ALA A 148 -20.52 -10.92 1.02
C ALA A 148 -19.71 -11.61 2.14
N ILE A 149 -18.58 -10.99 2.53
CA ILE A 149 -17.78 -11.37 3.69
C ILE A 149 -17.62 -10.14 4.58
N TYR A 150 -17.98 -10.29 5.86
CA TYR A 150 -17.85 -9.25 6.87
C TYR A 150 -17.15 -9.79 8.12
N VAL A 151 -15.92 -9.37 8.33
CA VAL A 151 -15.16 -9.65 9.55
C VAL A 151 -15.41 -8.50 10.53
N VAL A 152 -16.12 -8.81 11.61
CA VAL A 152 -16.45 -7.86 12.68
C VAL A 152 -15.39 -7.89 13.77
N SER A 153 -14.90 -9.10 14.10
CA SER A 153 -13.81 -9.33 15.04
C SER A 153 -13.10 -10.66 14.83
N ALA A 154 -11.78 -10.66 14.88
CA ALA A 154 -10.86 -11.80 14.94
C ALA A 154 -9.44 -11.26 15.19
N ASP A 155 -8.46 -12.07 15.58
CA ASP A 155 -7.04 -11.67 15.47
C ASP A 155 -6.64 -11.55 14.01
N LYS A 156 -7.12 -12.50 13.17
CA LYS A 156 -6.84 -12.51 11.73
C LYS A 156 -7.85 -13.36 10.97
N CYS A 157 -8.32 -12.88 9.85
CA CYS A 157 -9.16 -13.65 8.93
C CYS A 157 -8.42 -13.95 7.63
N PHE A 158 -8.39 -15.24 7.27
CA PHE A 158 -7.86 -15.71 5.99
C PHE A 158 -9.02 -16.01 5.05
N VAL A 159 -8.99 -15.45 3.83
CA VAL A 159 -9.89 -15.81 2.73
C VAL A 159 -9.05 -16.55 1.68
N THR A 160 -9.17 -17.88 1.70
CA THR A 160 -8.38 -18.78 0.84
C THR A 160 -9.25 -19.30 -0.29
N THR A 161 -8.86 -19.02 -1.55
CA THR A 161 -9.60 -19.53 -2.72
C THR A 161 -9.16 -20.94 -3.07
N GLY A 162 -9.98 -21.93 -2.70
CA GLY A 162 -9.78 -23.36 -3.03
C GLY A 162 -10.33 -23.73 -4.40
N ALA A 163 -11.39 -23.05 -4.85
CA ALA A 163 -11.96 -23.15 -6.19
C ALA A 163 -12.47 -21.77 -6.63
N ASP A 164 -12.62 -21.59 -7.96
CA ASP A 164 -13.07 -20.31 -8.54
C ASP A 164 -14.37 -19.87 -7.89
N SER A 165 -14.36 -18.64 -7.37
CA SER A 165 -15.45 -18.07 -6.57
C SER A 165 -15.79 -16.67 -7.02
N THR A 166 -17.04 -16.25 -6.79
CA THR A 166 -17.52 -14.93 -7.18
C THR A 166 -18.29 -14.29 -6.04
N LEU A 167 -17.91 -13.07 -5.67
CA LEU A 167 -18.57 -12.26 -4.67
C LEU A 167 -18.99 -10.92 -5.31
N SER A 168 -20.26 -10.54 -5.17
CA SER A 168 -20.78 -9.33 -5.81
C SER A 168 -21.73 -8.58 -4.89
N VAL A 169 -21.68 -7.24 -4.95
CA VAL A 169 -22.70 -6.35 -4.36
C VAL A 169 -23.17 -5.40 -5.45
N THR A 170 -24.48 -5.37 -5.69
CA THR A 170 -25.08 -4.72 -6.86
C THR A 170 -25.66 -3.32 -6.58
N GLY A 171 -25.91 -2.98 -5.33
CA GLY A 171 -26.44 -1.68 -4.93
C GLY A 171 -25.55 -0.96 -3.92
N ALA A 172 -26.08 0.13 -3.36
CA ALA A 172 -25.40 0.91 -2.34
C ALA A 172 -25.32 0.13 -1.03
N PHE A 173 -24.16 0.21 -0.38
CA PHE A 173 -23.95 -0.49 0.90
C PHE A 173 -24.79 0.12 2.03
N THR A 174 -25.25 -0.74 2.92
CA THR A 174 -25.96 -0.37 4.14
C THR A 174 -25.03 -0.51 5.33
N ALA A 175 -24.84 0.58 6.08
CA ALA A 175 -24.01 0.57 7.27
C ALA A 175 -24.53 -0.41 8.34
N ASP A 176 -23.62 -1.01 9.10
CA ASP A 176 -23.92 -1.82 10.29
C ASP A 176 -23.68 -0.96 11.54
N GLY A 177 -24.75 -0.39 12.08
CA GLY A 177 -24.66 0.62 13.14
C GLY A 177 -23.86 1.84 12.68
N ASP A 178 -22.79 2.16 13.42
CA ASP A 178 -21.89 3.28 13.08
C ASP A 178 -20.77 2.85 12.09
N THR A 179 -20.72 1.57 11.70
CA THR A 179 -19.70 1.05 10.77
C THR A 179 -20.17 1.23 9.33
N ASN A 180 -19.45 2.04 8.54
CA ASN A 180 -19.63 2.13 7.11
C ASN A 180 -19.03 0.88 6.45
N THR A 181 -19.88 -0.09 6.10
CA THR A 181 -19.48 -1.34 5.44
C THR A 181 -19.55 -1.20 3.94
N ASP A 182 -18.58 -0.58 3.32
CA ASP A 182 -18.58 -0.09 1.93
C ASP A 182 -17.88 -1.01 0.92
N ALA A 183 -17.62 -2.26 1.28
CA ALA A 183 -16.92 -3.21 0.42
C ALA A 183 -17.62 -4.57 0.31
N VAL A 184 -17.32 -5.29 -0.78
CA VAL A 184 -17.79 -6.68 -0.98
C VAL A 184 -17.17 -7.62 0.05
N ILE A 185 -15.88 -7.45 0.36
CA ILE A 185 -15.19 -8.05 1.50
C ILE A 185 -14.80 -6.90 2.43
N PHE A 186 -15.36 -6.88 3.62
CA PHE A 186 -15.09 -5.86 4.62
C PHE A 186 -14.53 -6.49 5.89
N SER A 187 -13.39 -6.02 6.35
CA SER A 187 -12.75 -6.47 7.59
C SER A 187 -12.45 -5.30 8.52
N LYS A 188 -12.72 -5.48 9.83
CA LYS A 188 -12.27 -4.55 10.88
C LYS A 188 -10.89 -4.87 11.40
N ASP A 189 -10.44 -6.12 11.20
CA ASP A 189 -9.19 -6.66 11.71
C ASP A 189 -8.34 -7.19 10.53
N ASP A 190 -7.17 -7.72 10.83
CA ASP A 190 -6.23 -8.26 9.85
C ASP A 190 -6.88 -9.19 8.82
N LEU A 191 -6.68 -8.92 7.55
CA LEU A 191 -7.19 -9.71 6.45
C LEU A 191 -6.06 -10.28 5.60
N VAL A 192 -6.09 -11.59 5.34
CA VAL A 192 -5.17 -12.24 4.42
C VAL A 192 -5.95 -12.88 3.26
N LEU A 193 -5.63 -12.47 2.05
CA LEU A 193 -6.15 -13.06 0.82
C LEU A 193 -5.08 -13.97 0.23
N ASN A 194 -5.43 -15.25 -0.02
CA ASN A 194 -4.53 -16.21 -0.63
C ASN A 194 -5.31 -17.34 -1.35
N GLY A 195 -4.61 -18.32 -1.86
CA GLY A 195 -5.22 -19.49 -2.50
C GLY A 195 -4.65 -19.79 -3.87
N THR A 196 -5.22 -20.81 -4.53
CA THR A 196 -4.72 -21.31 -5.82
C THR A 196 -5.72 -21.13 -6.96
N ALA A 197 -6.93 -20.65 -6.65
CA ALA A 197 -8.01 -20.45 -7.62
C ALA A 197 -8.34 -18.96 -7.78
N ALA A 198 -9.25 -18.63 -8.69
CA ALA A 198 -9.63 -17.25 -8.96
C ALA A 198 -10.75 -16.77 -8.03
N LEU A 199 -10.62 -15.53 -7.54
CA LEU A 199 -11.66 -14.80 -6.86
C LEU A 199 -12.09 -13.60 -7.72
N THR A 200 -13.36 -13.61 -8.13
CA THR A 200 -13.97 -12.49 -8.83
C THR A 200 -14.77 -11.64 -7.84
N ILE A 201 -14.47 -10.35 -7.77
CA ILE A 201 -15.12 -9.39 -6.87
C ILE A 201 -15.75 -8.28 -7.71
N ASN A 202 -17.05 -8.04 -7.54
CA ASN A 202 -17.76 -6.98 -8.23
C ASN A 202 -18.49 -6.07 -7.22
N SER A 203 -18.12 -4.81 -7.18
CA SER A 203 -18.74 -3.79 -6.35
C SER A 203 -19.30 -2.68 -7.21
N ALA A 204 -20.63 -2.62 -7.32
CA ALA A 204 -21.29 -1.64 -8.19
C ALA A 204 -21.32 -0.21 -7.61
N GLN A 205 -21.15 -0.04 -6.28
CA GLN A 205 -21.32 1.25 -5.60
C GLN A 205 -20.26 1.54 -4.51
N GLY A 206 -19.30 0.64 -4.29
CA GLY A 206 -18.28 0.78 -3.23
C GLY A 206 -16.97 0.12 -3.60
N ASN A 207 -16.18 -0.21 -2.58
CA ASN A 207 -14.89 -0.86 -2.71
C ASN A 207 -15.02 -2.36 -3.01
N GLY A 208 -14.00 -2.94 -3.58
CA GLY A 208 -13.91 -4.39 -3.72
C GLY A 208 -13.61 -5.06 -2.38
N VAL A 209 -12.53 -4.64 -1.74
CA VAL A 209 -12.04 -5.08 -0.43
C VAL A 209 -11.73 -3.86 0.42
N THR A 210 -12.19 -3.84 1.67
CA THR A 210 -11.79 -2.83 2.66
C THR A 210 -11.30 -3.53 3.94
N GLY A 211 -10.07 -3.24 4.36
CA GLY A 211 -9.52 -3.56 5.67
C GLY A 211 -9.38 -2.32 6.55
N LYS A 212 -9.82 -2.40 7.80
CA LYS A 212 -9.59 -1.29 8.75
C LYS A 212 -8.26 -1.42 9.50
N ASP A 213 -7.63 -2.58 9.39
CA ASP A 213 -6.24 -2.85 9.77
C ASP A 213 -5.43 -3.26 8.52
N ASP A 214 -4.55 -4.25 8.61
CA ASP A 214 -3.72 -4.74 7.51
C ASP A 214 -4.50 -5.58 6.49
N VAL A 215 -4.27 -5.34 5.21
CA VAL A 215 -4.67 -6.24 4.13
C VAL A 215 -3.42 -6.85 3.49
N LYS A 216 -3.28 -8.18 3.62
CA LYS A 216 -2.17 -8.93 3.01
C LYS A 216 -2.67 -9.79 1.87
N VAL A 217 -1.97 -9.79 0.74
CA VAL A 217 -2.23 -10.70 -0.37
C VAL A 217 -0.97 -11.51 -0.63
N THR A 218 -1.05 -12.83 -0.48
CA THR A 218 0.15 -13.66 -0.54
C THR A 218 0.17 -14.65 -1.70
N GLY A 219 -0.85 -14.63 -2.53
CA GLY A 219 -0.99 -15.43 -3.75
C GLY A 219 -2.43 -15.43 -4.23
N GLY A 220 -2.75 -16.21 -5.25
CA GLY A 220 -4.08 -16.29 -5.86
C GLY A 220 -4.25 -15.45 -7.11
N THR A 221 -5.46 -15.48 -7.67
CA THR A 221 -5.85 -14.71 -8.85
C THR A 221 -7.08 -13.88 -8.51
N TYR A 222 -7.01 -12.58 -8.73
CA TYR A 222 -8.06 -11.62 -8.36
C TYR A 222 -8.53 -10.85 -9.58
N ASN A 223 -9.84 -10.93 -9.85
CA ASN A 223 -10.51 -10.13 -10.88
C ASN A 223 -11.46 -9.16 -10.15
N ILE A 224 -11.08 -7.90 -10.02
CA ILE A 224 -11.82 -6.93 -9.22
C ILE A 224 -12.37 -5.83 -10.11
N THR A 225 -13.67 -5.57 -9.97
CA THR A 225 -14.32 -4.39 -10.56
C THR A 225 -15.04 -3.63 -9.46
N SER A 226 -14.71 -2.36 -9.28
CA SER A 226 -15.23 -1.51 -8.20
C SER A 226 -15.63 -0.13 -8.68
N ALA A 227 -16.65 0.43 -8.03
CA ALA A 227 -17.07 1.81 -8.24
C ALA A 227 -16.22 2.82 -7.45
N LEU A 228 -15.57 2.36 -6.38
CA LEU A 228 -14.56 3.07 -5.60
C LEU A 228 -13.24 2.30 -5.68
N ASP A 229 -12.48 2.21 -4.58
CA ASP A 229 -11.20 1.54 -4.55
C ASP A 229 -11.33 0.03 -4.74
N SER A 230 -10.38 -0.59 -5.42
CA SER A 230 -10.43 -2.05 -5.57
C SER A 230 -9.97 -2.77 -4.31
N ILE A 231 -8.86 -2.34 -3.72
CA ILE A 231 -8.41 -2.78 -2.39
C ILE A 231 -8.04 -1.53 -1.59
N GLU A 232 -8.72 -1.31 -0.48
CA GLU A 232 -8.47 -0.24 0.47
C GLU A 232 -8.02 -0.83 1.81
N ALA A 233 -7.03 -0.22 2.46
CA ALA A 233 -6.63 -0.55 3.82
C ALA A 233 -6.28 0.71 4.62
N ASN A 234 -6.60 0.70 5.92
CA ASN A 234 -6.21 1.83 6.78
C ASN A 234 -4.75 1.70 7.23
N ASP A 235 -4.30 0.51 7.61
CA ASP A 235 -2.97 0.34 8.17
C ASP A 235 -1.94 0.05 7.08
N SER A 236 -2.14 -1.02 6.32
CA SER A 236 -1.26 -1.30 5.19
C SER A 236 -1.86 -2.23 4.15
N ILE A 237 -1.34 -2.14 2.92
CA ILE A 237 -1.47 -3.17 1.90
C ILE A 237 -0.11 -3.82 1.69
N ALA A 238 0.02 -5.11 1.99
CA ALA A 238 1.24 -5.86 1.77
C ALA A 238 1.00 -7.03 0.79
N ILE A 239 1.65 -6.99 -0.36
CA ILE A 239 1.52 -8.00 -1.41
C ILE A 239 2.82 -8.78 -1.54
N TYR A 240 2.75 -10.10 -1.27
CA TYR A 240 3.88 -11.00 -1.49
C TYR A 240 3.92 -11.50 -2.93
N ASP A 241 2.78 -11.97 -3.45
CA ASP A 241 2.59 -12.46 -4.81
C ASP A 241 1.10 -12.48 -5.15
N GLY A 242 0.75 -12.69 -6.40
CA GLY A 242 -0.61 -12.81 -6.89
C GLY A 242 -0.76 -12.32 -8.33
N THR A 243 -1.90 -12.63 -8.93
CA THR A 243 -2.27 -12.12 -10.26
C THR A 243 -3.52 -11.25 -10.14
N PHE A 244 -3.41 -10.01 -10.54
CA PHE A 244 -4.45 -9.01 -10.39
C PHE A 244 -4.91 -8.46 -11.74
N THR A 245 -6.22 -8.50 -11.96
CA THR A 245 -6.90 -7.76 -13.02
C THR A 245 -7.91 -6.83 -12.37
N ILE A 246 -7.58 -5.55 -12.34
CA ILE A 246 -8.33 -4.53 -11.60
C ILE A 246 -8.92 -3.52 -12.58
N ASN A 247 -10.21 -3.21 -12.39
CA ASN A 247 -10.90 -2.10 -13.02
C ASN A 247 -11.59 -1.27 -11.93
N SER A 248 -11.02 -0.14 -11.59
CA SER A 248 -11.51 0.76 -10.54
C SER A 248 -12.02 2.08 -11.12
N SER A 249 -13.08 2.63 -10.52
CA SER A 249 -13.50 3.99 -10.82
C SER A 249 -12.91 5.04 -9.88
N LYS A 250 -12.06 4.62 -8.94
CA LYS A 250 -11.20 5.44 -8.09
C LYS A 250 -9.80 4.81 -8.11
N ASP A 251 -9.23 4.34 -6.99
CA ASP A 251 -7.88 3.81 -6.95
C ASP A 251 -7.83 2.28 -7.10
N GLY A 252 -6.73 1.76 -7.64
CA GLY A 252 -6.52 0.32 -7.73
C GLY A 252 -6.22 -0.29 -6.37
N LEU A 253 -5.13 0.15 -5.76
CA LEU A 253 -4.70 -0.18 -4.39
C LEU A 253 -4.54 1.12 -3.61
N HIS A 254 -5.20 1.25 -2.47
CA HIS A 254 -5.20 2.48 -1.68
C HIS A 254 -4.97 2.18 -0.19
N SER A 255 -3.88 2.67 0.38
CA SER A 255 -3.64 2.62 1.84
C SER A 255 -3.59 4.02 2.42
N GLU A 256 -4.54 4.35 3.30
CA GLU A 256 -4.66 5.68 3.89
C GLU A 256 -4.77 5.61 5.41
N ASN A 257 -3.83 6.27 6.09
CA ASN A 257 -3.90 6.52 7.52
C ASN A 257 -3.44 7.94 7.81
N SER A 258 -4.35 8.77 8.31
CA SER A 258 -4.08 10.17 8.67
C SER A 258 -3.65 10.34 10.12
N ASP A 259 -3.83 9.32 10.95
CA ASP A 259 -3.68 9.40 12.39
C ASP A 259 -2.35 8.81 12.90
N ASP A 260 -1.78 7.84 12.16
CA ASP A 260 -0.55 7.13 12.49
C ASP A 260 0.38 7.05 11.27
N ASP A 261 1.50 7.73 11.33
CA ASP A 261 2.48 7.84 10.24
C ASP A 261 3.38 6.60 10.07
N THR A 262 3.25 5.61 10.91
CA THR A 262 3.84 4.27 10.73
C THR A 262 2.96 3.36 9.89
N LYS A 263 1.76 3.82 9.55
CA LYS A 263 0.72 3.14 8.79
C LYS A 263 0.49 3.84 7.43
N GLY A 264 -0.54 3.43 6.71
CA GLY A 264 -0.87 4.01 5.41
C GLY A 264 0.19 3.72 4.34
N TYR A 265 0.85 2.56 4.40
CA TYR A 265 1.87 2.17 3.41
C TYR A 265 1.40 1.05 2.49
N VAL A 266 2.04 0.98 1.32
CA VAL A 266 1.89 -0.14 0.38
C VAL A 266 3.25 -0.79 0.14
N TYR A 267 3.34 -2.10 0.36
CA TYR A 267 4.50 -2.92 0.09
C TYR A 267 4.20 -3.98 -0.96
N ILE A 268 5.00 -4.06 -2.02
CA ILE A 268 4.86 -5.06 -3.08
C ILE A 268 6.20 -5.79 -3.28
N HIS A 269 6.23 -7.06 -2.86
CA HIS A 269 7.37 -7.93 -3.10
C HIS A 269 7.41 -8.46 -4.53
N GLY A 270 6.25 -8.81 -5.09
CA GLY A 270 6.12 -9.36 -6.43
C GLY A 270 4.67 -9.49 -6.87
N GLY A 271 4.44 -10.24 -7.93
CA GLY A 271 3.12 -10.46 -8.52
C GLY A 271 2.97 -9.89 -9.92
N THR A 272 1.77 -10.08 -10.50
CA THR A 272 1.42 -9.59 -11.84
C THR A 272 0.18 -8.74 -11.76
N PHE A 273 0.28 -7.49 -12.21
CA PHE A 273 -0.77 -6.48 -12.07
C PHE A 273 -1.18 -5.93 -13.43
N THR A 274 -2.47 -6.00 -13.73
CA THR A 274 -3.11 -5.23 -14.79
C THR A 274 -4.16 -4.36 -14.12
N ILE A 275 -3.87 -3.07 -13.98
CA ILE A 275 -4.73 -2.12 -13.28
C ILE A 275 -5.19 -1.04 -14.25
N ASN A 276 -6.50 -0.86 -14.33
CA ASN A 276 -7.15 0.29 -14.95
C ASN A 276 -7.91 1.03 -13.84
N ALA A 277 -7.37 2.15 -13.40
CA ALA A 277 -7.97 3.01 -12.39
C ALA A 277 -8.33 4.38 -13.00
N LYS A 278 -9.30 5.09 -12.43
CA LYS A 278 -9.61 6.46 -12.88
C LYS A 278 -8.83 7.52 -12.11
N SER A 279 -8.45 7.22 -10.88
CA SER A 279 -7.50 8.00 -10.09
C SER A 279 -6.15 7.27 -10.12
N ASP A 280 -5.66 6.74 -9.02
CA ASP A 280 -4.33 6.20 -8.92
C ASP A 280 -4.31 4.68 -9.08
N ALA A 281 -3.31 4.15 -9.78
CA ALA A 281 -3.19 2.70 -9.83
C ALA A 281 -2.77 2.14 -8.46
N VAL A 282 -1.84 2.80 -7.77
CA VAL A 282 -1.41 2.48 -6.41
C VAL A 282 -1.14 3.77 -5.64
N GLN A 283 -1.86 3.98 -4.55
CA GLN A 283 -1.71 5.13 -3.65
C GLN A 283 -1.36 4.68 -2.23
N ALA A 284 -0.44 5.40 -1.58
CA ALA A 284 -0.12 5.24 -0.17
C ALA A 284 0.03 6.61 0.51
N THR A 285 -0.43 6.73 1.75
CA THR A 285 -0.23 7.98 2.52
C THR A 285 1.24 8.17 2.86
N THR A 286 1.94 7.13 3.28
CA THR A 286 3.30 7.23 3.81
C THR A 286 4.34 6.71 2.83
N TYR A 287 4.44 5.41 2.66
CA TYR A 287 5.48 4.75 1.88
C TYR A 287 4.90 3.82 0.83
N LEU A 288 5.44 3.88 -0.38
CA LEU A 288 5.23 2.86 -1.40
C LEU A 288 6.59 2.23 -1.72
N GLN A 289 6.73 0.93 -1.44
CA GLN A 289 7.94 0.16 -1.78
C GLN A 289 7.60 -0.98 -2.73
N VAL A 290 8.31 -1.04 -3.86
CA VAL A 290 8.18 -2.10 -4.87
C VAL A 290 9.52 -2.81 -4.99
N ASP A 291 9.57 -4.07 -4.55
CA ASP A 291 10.78 -4.91 -4.61
C ASP A 291 10.83 -5.78 -5.87
N GLY A 292 9.72 -5.89 -6.60
CA GLY A 292 9.64 -6.65 -7.84
C GLY A 292 8.22 -6.71 -8.40
N GLY A 293 8.01 -7.59 -9.38
CA GLY A 293 6.71 -7.79 -10.01
C GLY A 293 6.63 -7.28 -11.45
N THR A 294 5.47 -7.52 -12.07
CA THR A 294 5.16 -7.08 -13.43
C THR A 294 3.88 -6.26 -13.41
N PHE A 295 3.96 -5.02 -13.88
CA PHE A 295 2.87 -4.06 -13.81
C PHE A 295 2.52 -3.53 -15.19
N LYS A 296 1.22 -3.47 -15.46
CA LYS A 296 0.63 -2.71 -16.55
C LYS A 296 -0.46 -1.82 -15.97
N LEU A 297 -0.14 -0.54 -15.83
CA LEU A 297 -0.97 0.44 -15.16
C LEU A 297 -1.52 1.43 -16.17
N THR A 298 -2.81 1.72 -16.08
CA THR A 298 -3.49 2.79 -16.81
C THR A 298 -4.32 3.57 -15.80
N ALA A 299 -3.97 4.83 -15.53
CA ALA A 299 -4.56 5.61 -14.45
C ALA A 299 -4.42 7.12 -14.70
N ALA A 300 -4.95 7.96 -13.80
CA ALA A 300 -4.53 9.34 -13.71
C ALA A 300 -3.07 9.37 -13.26
N GLU A 301 -2.78 8.76 -12.11
CA GLU A 301 -1.42 8.58 -11.62
C GLU A 301 -1.05 7.09 -11.50
N GLY A 302 0.18 6.76 -11.88
CA GLY A 302 0.64 5.37 -11.77
C GLY A 302 0.90 4.97 -10.32
N PHE A 303 1.85 5.62 -9.68
CA PHE A 303 2.22 5.45 -8.27
C PHE A 303 2.20 6.79 -7.55
N GLU A 304 1.52 6.87 -6.40
CA GLU A 304 1.49 8.06 -5.58
C GLU A 304 1.77 7.73 -4.11
N ALA A 305 2.72 8.44 -3.48
CA ALA A 305 2.96 8.38 -2.03
C ALA A 305 3.83 9.56 -1.55
N THR A 306 3.96 9.72 -0.22
CA THR A 306 4.94 10.68 0.33
C THR A 306 6.36 10.23 0.04
N SER A 307 6.68 8.94 0.18
CA SER A 307 7.98 8.39 -0.23
C SER A 307 7.80 7.13 -1.06
N ILE A 308 8.42 7.10 -2.23
CA ILE A 308 8.34 5.98 -3.17
C ILE A 308 9.73 5.39 -3.38
N GLN A 309 9.84 4.06 -3.24
CA GLN A 309 11.07 3.34 -3.55
C GLN A 309 10.77 2.17 -4.49
N ILE A 310 11.45 2.15 -5.64
CA ILE A 310 11.38 1.09 -6.64
C ILE A 310 12.73 0.38 -6.69
N ASN A 311 12.77 -0.86 -6.23
CA ASN A 311 13.99 -1.65 -6.13
C ASN A 311 14.22 -2.56 -7.33
N ASP A 312 13.14 -3.13 -7.88
CA ASP A 312 13.15 -3.95 -9.10
C ASP A 312 11.73 -4.03 -9.70
N GLY A 313 11.55 -4.76 -10.78
CA GLY A 313 10.28 -5.02 -11.45
C GLY A 313 10.28 -4.62 -12.92
N THR A 314 9.22 -5.03 -13.62
CA THR A 314 8.89 -4.55 -14.97
C THR A 314 7.60 -3.76 -14.87
N ILE A 315 7.70 -2.46 -15.04
CA ILE A 315 6.61 -1.53 -14.75
C ILE A 315 6.30 -0.73 -16.02
N GLU A 316 5.08 -0.92 -16.54
CA GLU A 316 4.53 -0.15 -17.65
C GLU A 316 3.42 0.75 -17.13
N ILE A 317 3.58 2.06 -17.25
CA ILE A 317 2.62 3.07 -16.83
C ILE A 317 2.13 3.86 -18.04
N SER A 318 0.82 3.99 -18.16
CA SER A 318 0.15 4.94 -19.05
C SER A 318 -0.67 5.88 -18.19
N ALA A 319 -0.19 7.08 -17.95
CA ALA A 319 -0.81 8.04 -17.04
C ALA A 319 -1.35 9.26 -17.78
N SER A 320 -2.40 9.87 -17.23
CA SER A 320 -3.02 11.08 -17.79
C SER A 320 -2.74 12.34 -16.96
N ASP A 321 -2.17 12.19 -15.77
CA ASP A 321 -1.69 13.23 -14.86
C ASP A 321 -0.21 12.99 -14.58
N ASP A 322 0.17 12.20 -13.58
CA ASP A 322 1.56 11.87 -13.31
C ASP A 322 1.86 10.37 -13.42
N GLY A 323 3.04 10.04 -13.97
CA GLY A 323 3.48 8.64 -14.02
C GLY A 323 3.81 8.12 -12.63
N ILE A 324 4.64 8.84 -11.90
CA ILE A 324 5.01 8.58 -10.51
C ILE A 324 5.03 9.91 -9.77
N ASN A 325 4.22 10.03 -8.70
CA ASN A 325 4.04 11.26 -7.94
C ASN A 325 4.51 11.10 -6.48
N GLY A 326 5.62 11.76 -6.13
CA GLY A 326 6.12 11.88 -4.75
C GLY A 326 5.60 13.15 -4.09
N THR A 327 4.41 13.10 -3.46
CA THR A 327 3.75 14.28 -2.91
C THR A 327 3.49 14.16 -1.41
N GLN A 328 3.36 15.30 -0.73
CA GLN A 328 3.16 15.34 0.74
C GLN A 328 1.76 14.85 1.13
N LYS A 329 1.60 13.57 1.39
CA LYS A 329 0.39 12.95 1.94
C LYS A 329 0.46 12.84 3.47
N SER A 330 1.67 12.62 4.03
CA SER A 330 1.92 12.58 5.47
C SER A 330 2.96 13.61 5.89
N ASN A 331 2.65 14.40 6.93
CA ASN A 331 3.57 15.41 7.44
C ASN A 331 4.74 14.83 8.27
N SER A 332 4.65 13.60 8.70
CA SER A 332 5.62 12.96 9.59
C SER A 332 6.67 12.15 8.84
N VAL A 333 6.40 11.72 7.61
CA VAL A 333 7.38 11.04 6.73
C VAL A 333 8.53 11.96 6.31
N GLY A 334 8.34 13.28 6.39
CA GLY A 334 9.35 14.27 6.02
C GLY A 334 9.17 14.75 4.58
N THR A 335 10.29 15.15 3.96
CA THR A 335 10.28 15.66 2.57
C THR A 335 9.94 14.53 1.60
N PRO A 336 9.00 14.72 0.68
CA PRO A 336 8.68 13.73 -0.34
C PRO A 336 9.91 13.26 -1.09
N SER A 337 9.91 11.99 -1.49
CA SER A 337 11.06 11.40 -2.18
C SER A 337 10.68 10.29 -3.12
N ILE A 338 11.40 10.20 -4.24
CA ILE A 338 11.35 9.08 -5.16
C ILE A 338 12.76 8.51 -5.30
N GLU A 339 12.92 7.22 -5.00
CA GLU A 339 14.18 6.49 -5.15
C GLU A 339 13.99 5.30 -6.10
N ILE A 340 14.77 5.26 -7.18
CA ILE A 340 14.75 4.18 -8.17
C ILE A 340 16.10 3.48 -8.13
N ASN A 341 16.10 2.24 -7.63
CA ASN A 341 17.29 1.42 -7.42
C ASN A 341 17.53 0.42 -8.54
N GLY A 342 16.47 0.01 -9.25
CA GLY A 342 16.55 -1.01 -10.29
C GLY A 342 15.29 -1.13 -11.12
N GLY A 343 15.15 -2.27 -11.81
CA GLY A 343 13.99 -2.59 -12.63
C GLY A 343 13.98 -1.94 -14.00
N LYS A 344 12.86 -2.15 -14.70
CA LYS A 344 12.57 -1.54 -16.00
C LYS A 344 11.25 -0.77 -15.90
N LEU A 345 11.33 0.53 -15.99
CA LEU A 345 10.19 1.44 -16.00
C LEU A 345 9.97 1.94 -17.43
N THR A 346 8.75 1.82 -17.92
CA THR A 346 8.30 2.40 -19.19
C THR A 346 7.10 3.28 -18.88
N ILE A 347 7.24 4.58 -19.07
CA ILE A 347 6.21 5.56 -18.72
C ILE A 347 5.79 6.30 -19.98
N VAL A 348 4.49 6.24 -20.29
CA VAL A 348 3.88 6.95 -21.42
C VAL A 348 2.85 7.92 -20.88
N MET A 349 3.13 9.21 -21.07
CA MET A 349 2.28 10.28 -20.59
C MET A 349 1.19 10.64 -21.58
N GLY A 350 0.02 11.00 -21.06
CA GLY A 350 -1.08 11.57 -21.81
C GLY A 350 -0.74 12.96 -22.41
N GLN A 351 -1.77 13.63 -22.90
CA GLN A 351 -1.64 15.01 -23.36
C GLN A 351 -2.10 15.95 -22.25
N GLY A 352 -1.38 17.02 -22.02
CA GLY A 352 -1.70 18.04 -21.05
C GLY A 352 -0.48 18.53 -20.28
N ASP A 353 -0.72 19.14 -19.15
CA ASP A 353 0.28 19.50 -18.16
C ASP A 353 0.49 18.26 -17.28
N THR A 354 1.44 17.42 -17.68
CA THR A 354 1.65 16.07 -17.14
C THR A 354 3.12 15.80 -17.00
N ASP A 355 3.51 15.16 -15.87
CA ASP A 355 4.88 14.83 -15.55
C ASP A 355 5.07 13.30 -15.47
N ALA A 356 6.13 12.79 -16.12
CA ALA A 356 6.35 11.35 -16.04
C ALA A 356 6.84 10.92 -14.64
N ILE A 357 7.65 11.76 -14.01
CA ILE A 357 8.08 11.61 -12.63
C ILE A 357 8.03 12.98 -11.97
N ASP A 358 7.03 13.20 -11.12
CA ASP A 358 6.88 14.38 -10.28
C ASP A 358 7.28 14.10 -8.83
N CYS A 359 7.97 15.04 -8.19
CA CYS A 359 8.30 14.93 -6.78
C CYS A 359 8.36 16.30 -6.11
N ASN A 360 7.44 16.56 -5.19
CA ASN A 360 7.53 17.78 -4.36
C ASN A 360 8.72 17.73 -3.35
N GLY A 361 9.78 17.04 -3.73
CA GLY A 361 10.97 16.83 -2.92
C GLY A 361 12.16 16.33 -3.72
N ASN A 362 12.72 15.18 -3.34
CA ASN A 362 13.97 14.69 -3.87
C ASN A 362 13.79 13.48 -4.78
N ILE A 363 14.53 13.44 -5.89
CA ILE A 363 14.60 12.28 -6.78
C ILE A 363 16.00 11.68 -6.72
N THR A 364 16.10 10.36 -6.57
CA THR A 364 17.37 9.63 -6.64
C THR A 364 17.23 8.45 -7.60
N VAL A 365 18.09 8.39 -8.61
CA VAL A 365 18.20 7.24 -9.52
C VAL A 365 19.55 6.58 -9.29
N ASN A 366 19.51 5.36 -8.76
CA ASN A 366 20.70 4.56 -8.46
C ASN A 366 20.96 3.49 -9.53
N GLY A 367 19.92 3.08 -10.27
CA GLY A 367 20.02 2.02 -11.27
C GLY A 367 18.76 1.86 -12.10
N GLY A 368 18.67 0.72 -12.82
CA GLY A 368 17.51 0.38 -13.66
C GLY A 368 17.54 1.01 -15.04
N THR A 369 16.44 0.82 -15.77
CA THR A 369 16.18 1.46 -17.06
C THR A 369 14.85 2.21 -16.96
N ILE A 370 14.87 3.50 -17.22
CA ILE A 370 13.71 4.41 -17.19
C ILE A 370 13.52 4.92 -18.61
N ASP A 371 12.44 4.51 -19.28
CA ASP A 371 12.09 4.87 -20.64
C ASP A 371 10.79 5.68 -20.62
N ILE A 372 10.92 6.97 -20.87
CA ILE A 372 9.85 7.96 -20.77
C ILE A 372 9.46 8.46 -22.16
N THR A 373 8.16 8.43 -22.45
CA THR A 373 7.54 9.14 -23.56
C THR A 373 6.60 10.20 -22.98
N ALA A 374 7.02 11.46 -23.02
CA ALA A 374 6.26 12.60 -22.52
C ALA A 374 6.34 13.77 -23.49
N GLN A 375 5.26 14.57 -23.61
CA GLN A 375 5.21 15.74 -24.47
C GLN A 375 5.66 17.01 -23.75
N MET A 376 5.38 17.10 -22.45
CA MET A 376 5.68 18.28 -21.63
C MET A 376 6.90 18.00 -20.75
N SER A 377 6.75 17.37 -19.61
CA SER A 377 7.82 17.17 -18.66
C SER A 377 8.12 15.69 -18.46
N SER A 378 9.39 15.34 -18.38
CA SER A 378 9.83 13.98 -18.04
C SER A 378 10.16 13.85 -16.56
N PHE A 379 10.65 14.92 -15.94
CA PHE A 379 10.93 15.02 -14.52
C PHE A 379 10.60 16.42 -14.05
N ASP A 380 9.78 16.53 -13.00
CA ASP A 380 9.64 17.72 -12.18
C ASP A 380 10.03 17.42 -10.73
N TYR A 381 10.64 18.37 -10.03
CA TYR A 381 11.03 18.20 -8.64
C TYR A 381 11.35 19.54 -7.96
N ASP A 382 10.92 19.64 -6.71
CA ASP A 382 11.13 20.84 -5.89
C ASP A 382 12.48 20.86 -5.15
N GLY A 383 13.06 19.68 -4.92
CA GLY A 383 14.27 19.51 -4.12
C GLY A 383 15.53 19.25 -4.94
N THR A 384 16.16 18.12 -4.68
CA THR A 384 17.41 17.72 -5.36
C THR A 384 17.20 16.50 -6.22
N ALA A 385 17.83 16.49 -7.41
CA ALA A 385 17.91 15.29 -8.25
C ALA A 385 19.33 14.72 -8.22
N THR A 386 19.43 13.44 -7.88
CA THR A 386 20.69 12.70 -7.80
C THR A 386 20.67 11.54 -8.79
N TYR A 387 21.65 11.47 -9.69
CA TYR A 387 21.81 10.39 -10.64
C TYR A 387 23.13 9.65 -10.37
N ASN A 388 23.04 8.44 -9.85
CA ASN A 388 24.19 7.61 -9.48
C ASN A 388 24.45 6.49 -10.50
N GLY A 389 23.44 6.14 -11.34
CA GLY A 389 23.57 5.07 -12.32
C GLY A 389 22.24 4.75 -13.01
N GLY A 390 22.28 3.69 -13.84
CA GLY A 390 21.13 3.27 -14.63
C GLY A 390 21.13 3.87 -16.04
N THR A 391 20.03 3.71 -16.77
CA THR A 391 19.81 4.26 -18.10
C THR A 391 18.52 5.04 -18.11
N ILE A 392 18.56 6.30 -18.53
CA ILE A 392 17.39 7.14 -18.70
C ILE A 392 17.23 7.44 -20.18
N ILE A 393 16.08 7.10 -20.75
CA ILE A 393 15.70 7.36 -22.13
C ILE A 393 14.48 8.28 -22.13
N ILE A 394 14.55 9.40 -22.82
CA ILE A 394 13.46 10.37 -22.91
C ILE A 394 13.14 10.58 -24.40
N ASN A 395 11.92 10.22 -24.80
CA ASN A 395 11.46 10.34 -26.19
C ASN A 395 12.41 9.64 -27.20
N GLY A 396 13.01 8.51 -26.79
CA GLY A 396 13.93 7.71 -27.60
C GLY A 396 15.39 8.17 -27.57
N GLU A 397 15.74 9.19 -26.81
CA GLU A 397 17.11 9.68 -26.65
C GLU A 397 17.64 9.36 -25.24
N GLU A 398 18.79 8.70 -25.15
CA GLU A 398 19.45 8.43 -23.87
C GLU A 398 20.10 9.71 -23.31
N VAL A 399 19.84 9.95 -22.01
CA VAL A 399 20.39 11.10 -21.28
C VAL A 399 21.31 10.67 -20.16
N ASN A 400 22.30 11.49 -19.82
CA ASN A 400 23.35 11.16 -18.82
C ASN A 400 23.10 11.82 -17.46
N SER A 401 21.96 12.40 -17.24
CA SER A 401 21.56 13.04 -15.99
C SER A 401 20.05 13.21 -15.96
N ILE A 402 19.48 13.35 -14.76
CA ILE A 402 18.08 13.77 -14.61
C ILE A 402 17.97 15.21 -15.13
N PRO A 403 17.07 15.51 -16.10
CA PRO A 403 16.86 16.87 -16.58
C PRO A 403 16.41 17.82 -15.47
N GLN A 404 16.77 19.09 -15.60
CA GLN A 404 16.25 20.12 -14.71
C GLN A 404 14.78 20.39 -15.03
N PRO A 405 13.92 20.68 -14.03
CA PRO A 405 12.54 21.10 -14.27
C PRO A 405 12.48 22.25 -15.27
N GLN A 406 11.61 22.10 -16.25
CA GLN A 406 11.39 23.19 -17.18
C GLN A 406 10.53 24.26 -16.50
N MET A 407 11.15 25.30 -15.96
CA MET A 407 10.38 26.48 -15.56
C MET A 407 9.64 27.00 -16.79
N MET A 408 8.34 26.88 -16.85
CA MET A 408 7.51 27.60 -17.79
C MET A 408 7.75 29.11 -17.58
N GLY A 409 8.70 29.63 -18.28
CA GLY A 409 9.05 31.04 -18.26
C GLY A 409 7.92 31.90 -18.82
N GLY A 410 7.02 32.31 -17.97
CA GLY A 410 6.17 33.47 -18.20
C GLY A 410 7.04 34.71 -18.24
N GLY A 411 7.43 35.14 -19.42
CA GLY A 411 8.13 36.40 -19.53
C GLY A 411 8.88 36.58 -20.85
N MET A 412 8.20 36.95 -21.91
CA MET A 412 8.83 37.67 -23.00
C MET A 412 9.46 38.97 -22.46
N GLY A 413 10.66 38.86 -21.93
CA GLY A 413 11.55 39.98 -21.77
C GLY A 413 12.10 40.38 -23.14
N GLY A 414 11.34 41.15 -23.88
CA GLY A 414 11.85 41.79 -25.09
C GLY A 414 13.10 42.62 -24.75
N GLN A 415 14.26 42.17 -25.23
CA GLN A 415 15.45 43.01 -25.30
C GLN A 415 15.11 44.25 -26.14
N ALA A 416 14.98 45.40 -25.47
CA ALA A 416 14.97 46.68 -26.14
C ALA A 416 16.33 46.90 -26.79
N PRO A 417 16.41 47.27 -28.08
CA PRO A 417 17.68 47.61 -28.72
C PRO A 417 18.23 48.90 -28.13
N ASN A 418 19.49 48.86 -27.78
CA ASN A 418 20.34 49.95 -27.37
C ASN A 418 20.27 51.09 -28.41
N ALA A 419 19.63 52.22 -28.11
CA ALA A 419 19.73 53.45 -28.88
C ALA A 419 20.67 54.42 -28.17
N GLN A 420 21.86 54.49 -28.70
CA GLN A 420 22.84 55.59 -28.40
C GLN A 420 22.35 56.92 -28.92
N ASN A 421 22.54 57.95 -28.06
CA ASN A 421 22.82 59.35 -28.34
C ASN A 421 21.95 60.18 -29.30
N GLY A 422 21.45 61.27 -28.77
CA GLY A 422 21.00 62.44 -29.55
C GLY A 422 20.50 63.53 -28.63
N ASN A 423 21.38 64.49 -28.48
CA ASN A 423 21.20 65.78 -27.82
C ASN A 423 19.96 66.60 -28.25
N GLY A 424 19.38 67.30 -27.28
CA GLY A 424 19.09 68.71 -27.54
C GLY A 424 17.62 69.16 -27.42
N PHE A 425 17.50 70.22 -26.60
CA PHE A 425 16.53 71.33 -26.62
C PHE A 425 15.07 71.13 -26.19
N GLY A 426 14.75 71.62 -25.02
CA GLY A 426 14.17 72.91 -24.72
C GLY A 426 12.71 73.14 -25.03
N GLY A 427 11.92 73.49 -24.00
CA GLY A 427 10.78 74.37 -24.26
C GLY A 427 9.42 74.01 -23.66
N ASN A 428 9.15 74.62 -22.52
CA ASN A 428 7.87 75.21 -22.06
C ASN A 428 6.50 74.54 -22.29
N GLY A 429 5.81 74.21 -21.19
CA GLY A 429 4.74 75.14 -20.77
C GLY A 429 3.31 74.69 -21.05
N PHE A 430 2.51 74.91 -20.01
CA PHE A 430 1.07 75.12 -19.90
C PHE A 430 0.15 73.90 -19.60
N ALA A 431 -0.23 73.92 -18.37
CA ALA A 431 -1.51 73.86 -17.72
C ALA A 431 -2.81 73.57 -18.54
N ARG A 432 -3.53 72.54 -18.16
CA ARG A 432 -4.88 72.62 -17.59
C ARG A 432 -5.28 71.27 -17.03
#